data_c2c488516110e1242f46cc35dfaa64f1
#
_entry.id   c2c488516110e1242f46cc35dfaa64f1
#
_cell.length_a   1.000
_cell.length_b   1.000
_cell.length_c   1.000
_cell.angle_alpha   90.00
_cell.angle_beta   90.00
_cell.angle_gamma   90.00
#
_symmetry.space_group_name_H-M   'P 1'
#
loop_
_entity.id
_entity.type
_entity.pdbx_description
1 polymer ?
#
loop_
_entity_poly.entity_id
_entity_poly.type
_entity_poly.pdbx_seq_one_letter_code
_entity_poly.pdbx_strand_id
1 'polypeptide(L)'
;MRRRRPLRHPFKRSRPHRVPPALRRANELMQNENYAEAARAFEKIAQGAERRRGARAPIFHLRAGRAYILAENIEKGMPHLTRGLTMLAAKKQWEPLHRFGQRTADELKELGLEKESQVIADLLEKRLPDGEKR
;
A
#
# COMPACT_ATOMS: atom_id res chain seq x y z
N MET A 1 -37.45 26.84 -14.42
CA MET A 1 -37.01 26.41 -14.02
C MET A 1 -36.33 25.98 -13.84
N ARG A 2 -36.33 25.91 -13.76
CA ARG A 2 -35.70 25.43 -13.31
C ARG A 2 -34.97 24.75 -13.20
N ARG A 3 -34.80 24.60 -13.18
CA ARG A 3 -34.08 23.92 -12.86
C ARG A 3 -33.46 23.26 -12.78
N ARG A 4 -33.42 23.15 -12.76
CA ARG A 4 -32.74 22.36 -12.43
C ARG A 4 -31.98 21.82 -12.22
N ARG A 5 -31.97 21.96 -12.17
CA ARG A 5 -31.18 21.28 -11.72
C ARG A 5 -30.54 20.40 -11.48
N PRO A 6 -30.64 20.32 -11.54
CA PRO A 6 -29.93 19.31 -11.10
C PRO A 6 -29.15 18.61 -11.02
N LEU A 7 -29.18 18.69 -11.21
CA LEU A 7 -28.60 17.94 -10.88
C LEU A 7 -27.74 17.50 -10.76
N ARG A 8 -27.85 17.84 -10.63
CA ARG A 8 -27.12 17.41 -10.16
C ARG A 8 -26.60 16.75 -9.79
N HIS A 9 -26.62 16.74 -9.70
CA HIS A 9 -26.16 15.98 -9.05
C HIS A 9 -25.76 15.14 -8.98
N PRO A 10 -26.42 15.21 -9.24
CA PRO A 10 -26.14 14.21 -8.87
C PRO A 10 -25.18 13.50 -9.29
N PHE A 11 -24.75 13.54 -9.73
CA PHE A 11 -23.86 12.96 -9.86
C PHE A 11 -22.90 13.18 -9.28
N LYS A 12 -22.94 13.75 -8.97
CA LYS A 12 -22.15 13.92 -8.14
C LYS A 12 -21.73 12.84 -7.49
N ARG A 13 -22.33 12.01 -7.41
CA ARG A 13 -21.99 10.96 -6.89
C ARG A 13 -20.92 10.29 -7.49
N SER A 14 -20.50 10.57 -8.50
CA SER A 14 -19.39 9.95 -9.11
C SER A 14 -18.12 10.30 -8.45
N ARG A 15 -18.22 11.03 -7.38
CA ARG A 15 -17.13 11.35 -6.67
C ARG A 15 -16.44 10.24 -6.03
N PRO A 16 -16.92 9.02 -5.81
CA PRO A 16 -16.18 7.93 -5.21
C PRO A 16 -14.88 7.62 -5.92
N HIS A 17 -14.77 8.01 -7.17
CA HIS A 17 -13.55 7.76 -7.93
C HIS A 17 -12.52 8.85 -7.81
N ARG A 18 -12.87 9.89 -7.09
CA ARG A 18 -11.94 10.99 -6.93
C ARG A 18 -10.81 10.63 -5.99
N VAL A 19 -9.58 10.87 -6.41
CA VAL A 19 -8.41 10.61 -5.61
C VAL A 19 -8.20 11.78 -4.65
N PRO A 20 -8.08 11.51 -3.33
CA PRO A 20 -7.83 12.61 -2.39
C PRO A 20 -6.54 13.34 -2.72
N PRO A 21 -6.46 14.64 -2.40
CA PRO A 21 -5.26 15.41 -2.75
C PRO A 21 -3.97 14.86 -2.18
N ALA A 22 -4.00 14.35 -0.93
CA ALA A 22 -2.78 13.81 -0.33
C ALA A 22 -2.28 12.60 -1.10
N LEU A 23 -3.20 11.73 -1.53
CA LEU A 23 -2.81 10.54 -2.27
C LEU A 23 -2.32 10.92 -3.66
N ARG A 24 -2.97 11.88 -4.30
CA ARG A 24 -2.52 12.34 -5.62
C ARG A 24 -1.11 12.89 -5.54
N ARG A 25 -0.81 13.67 -4.50
CA ARG A 25 0.52 14.22 -4.34
C ARG A 25 1.54 13.11 -4.11
N ALA A 26 1.22 12.13 -3.27
CA ALA A 26 2.14 11.01 -3.03
C ALA A 26 2.44 10.26 -4.33
N ASN A 27 1.40 10.05 -5.14
CA ASN A 27 1.58 9.37 -6.43
C ASN A 27 2.46 10.19 -7.37
N GLU A 28 2.28 11.51 -7.37
CA GLU A 28 3.10 12.37 -8.20
C GLU A 28 4.57 12.32 -7.78
N LEU A 29 4.81 12.30 -6.47
CA LEU A 29 6.17 12.19 -5.98
C LEU A 29 6.82 10.88 -6.43
N MET A 30 6.06 9.78 -6.41
CA MET A 30 6.56 8.51 -6.91
C MET A 30 6.90 8.58 -8.40
N GLN A 31 6.01 9.18 -9.17
CA GLN A 31 6.24 9.29 -10.61
C GLN A 31 7.47 10.12 -10.93
N ASN A 32 7.75 11.12 -10.10
CA ASN A 32 8.91 11.96 -10.28
C ASN A 32 10.16 11.41 -9.61
N GLU A 33 10.05 10.19 -9.08
CA GLU A 33 11.16 9.49 -8.43
C GLU A 33 11.69 10.23 -7.19
N ASN A 34 10.83 11.04 -6.59
CA ASN A 34 11.12 11.67 -5.31
C ASN A 34 10.72 10.69 -4.20
N TYR A 35 11.46 9.60 -4.12
CA TYR A 35 11.05 8.46 -3.31
C TYR A 35 11.03 8.77 -1.82
N ALA A 36 11.98 9.53 -1.32
CA ALA A 36 12.03 9.83 0.11
C ALA A 36 10.81 10.64 0.54
N GLU A 37 10.43 11.63 -0.28
CA GLU A 37 9.26 12.44 0.03
C GLU A 37 7.98 11.64 -0.16
N ALA A 38 7.95 10.80 -1.21
CA ALA A 38 6.80 9.95 -1.44
C ALA A 38 6.58 9.01 -0.27
N ALA A 39 7.68 8.46 0.27
CA ALA A 39 7.60 7.55 1.39
C ALA A 39 6.95 8.22 2.60
N ARG A 40 7.40 9.43 2.90
CA ARG A 40 6.83 10.16 4.04
C ARG A 40 5.36 10.48 3.80
N ALA A 41 5.00 10.83 2.56
CA ALA A 41 3.62 11.13 2.22
C ALA A 41 2.73 9.89 2.38
N PHE A 42 3.17 8.76 1.85
CA PHE A 42 2.42 7.52 2.01
C PHE A 42 2.35 7.08 3.47
N GLU A 43 3.42 7.30 4.22
CA GLU A 43 3.45 6.94 5.63
C GLU A 43 2.36 7.68 6.39
N LYS A 44 2.21 8.97 6.14
CA LYS A 44 1.16 9.75 6.78
C LYS A 44 -0.22 9.23 6.40
N ILE A 45 -0.40 8.91 5.13
CA ILE A 45 -1.67 8.37 4.66
C ILE A 45 -1.96 7.03 5.34
N ALA A 46 -0.94 6.17 5.43
CA ALA A 46 -1.10 4.87 6.05
C ALA A 46 -1.48 5.00 7.52
N GLN A 47 -0.79 5.88 8.24
CA GLN A 47 -1.07 6.08 9.65
C GLN A 47 -2.47 6.63 9.87
N GLY A 48 -2.89 7.56 9.03
CA GLY A 48 -4.23 8.10 9.13
C GLY A 48 -5.30 7.06 8.83
N ALA A 49 -5.06 6.25 7.79
CA ALA A 49 -6.00 5.19 7.45
C ALA A 49 -6.09 4.16 8.56
N GLU A 50 -4.96 3.84 9.17
CA GLU A 50 -4.95 2.86 10.25
C GLU A 50 -5.72 3.37 11.46
N ARG A 51 -5.54 4.65 11.81
CA ARG A 51 -6.28 5.23 12.94
C ARG A 51 -7.78 5.20 12.71
N ARG A 52 -8.20 5.39 11.47
CA ARG A 52 -9.62 5.35 11.12
C ARG A 52 -10.11 3.95 10.84
N ARG A 53 -9.23 2.96 10.97
CA ARG A 53 -9.55 1.57 10.64
C ARG A 53 -10.01 1.42 9.21
N GLY A 54 -9.41 2.21 8.32
CA GLY A 54 -9.76 2.17 6.92
C GLY A 54 -9.32 0.89 6.27
N ALA A 55 -10.12 0.41 5.33
CA ALA A 55 -9.86 -0.87 4.67
C ALA A 55 -8.56 -0.85 3.86
N ARG A 56 -8.12 0.32 3.44
CA ARG A 56 -6.93 0.41 2.59
C ARG A 56 -5.64 0.67 3.35
N ALA A 57 -5.69 0.68 4.68
CA ALA A 57 -4.49 0.91 5.48
C ALA A 57 -3.36 -0.04 5.10
N PRO A 58 -3.61 -1.36 4.93
CA PRO A 58 -2.52 -2.27 4.56
C PRO A 58 -1.84 -1.87 3.26
N ILE A 59 -2.63 -1.47 2.26
CA ILE A 59 -2.08 -1.10 0.96
C ILE A 59 -1.19 0.14 1.08
N PHE A 60 -1.63 1.12 1.87
CA PHE A 60 -0.84 2.34 2.04
C PHE A 60 0.47 2.05 2.79
N HIS A 61 0.44 1.13 3.76
CA HIS A 61 1.69 0.72 4.40
C HIS A 61 2.64 0.08 3.39
N LEU A 62 2.10 -0.75 2.50
CA LEU A 62 2.94 -1.37 1.47
C LEU A 62 3.53 -0.33 0.53
N ARG A 63 2.73 0.68 0.16
CA ARG A 63 3.24 1.74 -0.70
C ARG A 63 4.31 2.58 0.00
N ALA A 64 4.10 2.88 1.28
CA ALA A 64 5.10 3.60 2.05
C ALA A 64 6.39 2.80 2.14
N GLY A 65 6.26 1.50 2.43
CA GLY A 65 7.43 0.64 2.52
C GLY A 65 8.20 0.58 1.21
N ARG A 66 7.48 0.42 0.10
CA ARG A 66 8.14 0.35 -1.20
C ARG A 66 8.88 1.65 -1.51
N ALA A 67 8.25 2.79 -1.21
CA ALA A 67 8.89 4.08 -1.46
C ALA A 67 10.15 4.24 -0.62
N TYR A 68 10.11 3.82 0.65
CA TYR A 68 11.30 3.87 1.48
C TYR A 68 12.41 2.98 0.92
N ILE A 69 12.06 1.77 0.46
CA ILE A 69 13.05 0.87 -0.14
C ILE A 69 13.69 1.52 -1.36
N LEU A 70 12.87 2.13 -2.21
CA LEU A 70 13.40 2.79 -3.41
C LEU A 70 14.23 4.02 -3.05
N ALA A 71 13.98 4.63 -1.90
CA ALA A 71 14.78 5.73 -1.40
C ALA A 71 16.04 5.23 -0.68
N GLU A 72 16.27 3.91 -0.70
CA GLU A 72 17.43 3.27 -0.07
C GLU A 72 17.38 3.40 1.45
N ASN A 73 16.18 3.49 2.00
CA ASN A 73 15.98 3.51 3.45
C ASN A 73 15.30 2.21 3.85
N ILE A 74 16.08 1.15 3.85
CA ILE A 74 15.55 -0.19 4.12
C ILE A 74 15.07 -0.31 5.55
N GLU A 75 15.75 0.38 6.46
CA GLU A 75 15.41 0.35 7.86
C GLU A 75 13.98 0.80 8.14
N LYS A 76 13.50 1.80 7.40
CA LYS A 76 12.13 2.25 7.55
C LYS A 76 11.18 1.51 6.62
N GLY A 77 11.67 1.04 5.51
CA GLY A 77 10.83 0.38 4.53
C GLY A 77 10.32 -0.98 4.97
N MET A 78 11.20 -1.80 5.53
CA MET A 78 10.81 -3.15 5.91
C MET A 78 9.69 -3.18 6.95
N PRO A 79 9.71 -2.36 8.00
CA PRO A 79 8.59 -2.37 8.95
C PRO A 79 7.24 -2.07 8.31
N HIS A 80 7.22 -1.15 7.36
CA HIS A 80 5.96 -0.84 6.66
C HIS A 80 5.50 -2.01 5.81
N LEU A 81 6.44 -2.66 5.11
CA LEU A 81 6.08 -3.81 4.29
C LEU A 81 5.52 -4.95 5.14
N THR A 82 6.23 -5.28 6.22
CA THR A 82 5.75 -6.36 7.08
C THR A 82 4.45 -6.02 7.77
N ARG A 83 4.28 -4.74 8.15
CA ARG A 83 3.03 -4.33 8.77
C ARG A 83 1.85 -4.48 7.82
N GLY A 84 2.00 -4.00 6.58
CA GLY A 84 0.92 -4.12 5.61
C GLY A 84 0.53 -5.55 5.38
N LEU A 85 1.51 -6.43 5.20
CA LEU A 85 1.23 -7.84 4.97
C LEU A 85 0.60 -8.49 6.19
N THR A 86 1.10 -8.15 7.39
CA THR A 86 0.54 -8.70 8.62
C THR A 86 -0.92 -8.26 8.80
N MET A 87 -1.23 -7.02 8.43
CA MET A 87 -2.60 -6.54 8.51
C MET A 87 -3.52 -7.32 7.57
N LEU A 88 -3.04 -7.62 6.36
CA LEU A 88 -3.82 -8.43 5.43
C LEU A 88 -4.08 -9.83 6.00
N ALA A 89 -3.05 -10.40 6.61
CA ALA A 89 -3.18 -11.73 7.21
C ALA A 89 -4.18 -11.71 8.35
N ALA A 90 -4.15 -10.67 9.18
CA ALA A 90 -5.06 -10.55 10.30
C ALA A 90 -6.51 -10.49 9.85
N LYS A 91 -6.74 -9.93 8.67
CA LYS A 91 -8.08 -9.83 8.09
C LYS A 91 -8.41 -11.02 7.20
N LYS A 92 -7.54 -12.00 7.16
CA LYS A 92 -7.72 -13.21 6.35
C LYS A 92 -7.93 -12.90 4.88
N GLN A 93 -7.30 -11.84 4.41
CA GLN A 93 -7.33 -11.48 3.00
C GLN A 93 -6.19 -12.20 2.29
N TRP A 94 -6.40 -13.49 2.07
CA TRP A 94 -5.33 -14.37 1.61
C TRP A 94 -4.85 -14.10 0.20
N GLU A 95 -5.77 -13.82 -0.71
CA GLU A 95 -5.38 -13.55 -2.09
C GLU A 95 -4.54 -12.27 -2.20
N PRO A 96 -5.00 -11.13 -1.64
CA PRO A 96 -4.14 -9.95 -1.66
C PRO A 96 -2.82 -10.15 -0.92
N LEU A 97 -2.85 -10.88 0.20
CA LEU A 97 -1.63 -11.16 0.94
C LEU A 97 -0.63 -11.90 0.06
N HIS A 98 -1.09 -12.95 -0.60
CA HIS A 98 -0.20 -13.73 -1.47
C HIS A 98 0.31 -12.87 -2.63
N ARG A 99 -0.59 -12.16 -3.30
CA ARG A 99 -0.22 -11.39 -4.48
C ARG A 99 0.74 -10.26 -4.16
N PHE A 100 0.41 -9.46 -3.15
CA PHE A 100 1.28 -8.34 -2.79
C PHE A 100 2.58 -8.82 -2.16
N GLY A 101 2.49 -9.88 -1.35
CA GLY A 101 3.70 -10.40 -0.72
C GLY A 101 4.67 -10.95 -1.75
N GLN A 102 4.16 -11.72 -2.70
CA GLN A 102 5.01 -12.31 -3.72
C GLN A 102 5.66 -11.21 -4.57
N ARG A 103 4.86 -10.22 -4.96
CA ARG A 103 5.40 -9.11 -5.75
C ARG A 103 6.48 -8.36 -4.99
N THR A 104 6.25 -8.14 -3.70
CA THR A 104 7.21 -7.45 -2.85
C THR A 104 8.51 -8.23 -2.74
N ALA A 105 8.40 -9.54 -2.49
CA ALA A 105 9.60 -10.38 -2.38
C ALA A 105 10.38 -10.36 -3.69
N ASP A 106 9.67 -10.46 -4.81
CA ASP A 106 10.32 -10.46 -6.11
C ASP A 106 11.04 -9.15 -6.38
N GLU A 107 10.40 -8.02 -6.06
CA GLU A 107 11.03 -6.72 -6.27
C GLU A 107 12.25 -6.54 -5.40
N LEU A 108 12.18 -6.96 -4.14
CA LEU A 108 13.32 -6.87 -3.25
C LEU A 108 14.50 -7.68 -3.80
N LYS A 109 14.20 -8.87 -4.33
CA LYS A 109 15.23 -9.71 -4.89
C LYS A 109 15.86 -9.05 -6.11
N GLU A 110 15.03 -8.46 -6.96
CA GLU A 110 15.55 -7.76 -8.14
C GLU A 110 16.44 -6.59 -7.78
N LEU A 111 16.19 -5.98 -6.63
CA LEU A 111 16.99 -4.88 -6.15
C LEU A 111 18.27 -5.35 -5.43
N GLY A 112 18.49 -6.66 -5.38
CA GLY A 112 19.66 -7.20 -4.71
C GLY A 112 19.49 -7.35 -3.22
N LEU A 113 18.30 -7.18 -2.70
CA LEU A 113 18.03 -7.25 -1.28
C LEU A 113 17.55 -8.67 -0.92
N GLU A 114 18.46 -9.62 -1.02
CA GLU A 114 18.12 -11.03 -0.84
C GLU A 114 17.63 -11.35 0.57
N LYS A 115 18.27 -10.79 1.58
CA LYS A 115 17.84 -11.05 2.94
C LYS A 115 16.44 -10.53 3.19
N GLU A 116 16.20 -9.32 2.71
CA GLU A 116 14.89 -8.70 2.88
C GLU A 116 13.82 -9.46 2.12
N SER A 117 14.15 -9.92 0.93
CA SER A 117 13.23 -10.73 0.16
C SER A 117 12.87 -12.01 0.91
N GLN A 118 13.87 -12.64 1.54
CA GLN A 118 13.63 -13.86 2.29
C GLN A 118 12.74 -13.61 3.51
N VAL A 119 12.90 -12.45 4.16
CA VAL A 119 12.03 -12.09 5.28
C VAL A 119 10.57 -12.08 4.84
N ILE A 120 10.30 -11.50 3.68
CA ILE A 120 8.93 -11.44 3.17
C ILE A 120 8.44 -12.84 2.81
N ALA A 121 9.28 -13.64 2.16
CA ALA A 121 8.91 -15.00 1.79
C ALA A 121 8.59 -15.84 3.05
N ASP A 122 9.39 -15.68 4.09
CA ASP A 122 9.15 -16.40 5.33
C ASP A 122 7.85 -15.97 6.00
N LEU A 123 7.55 -14.69 5.91
CA LEU A 123 6.30 -14.17 6.46
C LEU A 123 5.11 -14.80 5.75
N LEU A 124 5.17 -14.91 4.42
CA LEU A 124 4.09 -15.52 3.65
C LEU A 124 3.94 -17.00 4.03
N GLU A 125 5.07 -17.68 4.15
CA GLU A 125 5.04 -19.11 4.50
C GLU A 125 4.38 -19.31 5.85
N LYS A 126 4.66 -18.43 6.79
CA LYS A 126 4.13 -18.54 8.14
C LYS A 126 2.67 -18.12 8.23
N ARG A 127 2.27 -17.10 7.48
CA ARG A 127 0.93 -16.52 7.63
C ARG A 127 -0.13 -17.11 6.72
N LEU A 128 0.25 -17.58 5.54
CA LEU A 128 -0.72 -18.14 4.61
C LEU A 128 -1.14 -19.54 5.03
N PRO A 129 -2.44 -19.85 5.00
CA PRO A 129 -2.85 -21.24 5.19
C PRO A 129 -2.34 -22.12 4.07
N ASP A 130 -2.18 -23.41 4.34
CA ASP A 130 -1.61 -24.33 3.38
C ASP A 130 -2.30 -24.27 2.02
N GLY A 131 -3.62 -24.15 2.00
CA GLY A 131 -4.33 -24.12 0.73
C GLY A 131 -4.13 -22.86 -0.07
N GLU A 132 -3.56 -21.83 0.53
CA GLU A 132 -3.34 -20.55 -0.13
C GLU A 132 -1.90 -20.31 -0.53
N LYS A 133 -1.02 -21.23 -0.19
CA LYS A 133 0.39 -21.09 -0.56
C LYS A 133 0.60 -21.55 -1.97
N ARG A 134 0.85 -20.65 -2.85
CA ARG A 134 1.07 -21.05 -4.19
C ARG A 134 1.92 -20.12 -4.91
#